data_e13a407d7892150ec0fabba226451e4f
#
_entry.id   e13a407d7892150ec0fabba226451e4f
#
_cell.length_a   1.000
_cell.length_b   1.000
_cell.length_c   1.000
_cell.angle_alpha   90.00
_cell.angle_beta   90.00
_cell.angle_gamma   90.00
#
_symmetry.space_group_name_H-M   'P 1'
#
loop_
_entity.id
_entity.type
_entity.pdbx_description
1 polymer ?
#
loop_
_entity_poly.entity_id
_entity_poly.type
_entity_poly.pdbx_seq_one_letter_code
_entity_poly.pdbx_strand_id
1 'polypeptide(L)'
;MVNQSVALKIVHDYLHEIRALGVGIRQAFLFGSFARNQQHEWSDIDVALVADDFIGIAALDKDRFRLLHILPKFINIETHTFPTVRFEKGDPFIEEIKKTGIEIN
;
A
#
# COMPACT_ATOMS: atom_id res chain seq x y z
N MET A 1 6.33 -11.97 16.07
CA MET A 1 6.11 -10.53 15.77
C MET A 1 6.67 -10.20 14.39
N VAL A 2 5.94 -9.43 13.63
CA VAL A 2 6.38 -8.97 12.30
C VAL A 2 7.38 -7.83 12.47
N ASN A 3 8.55 -7.95 11.84
CA ASN A 3 9.52 -6.86 11.79
C ASN A 3 9.46 -6.17 10.41
N GLN A 4 10.24 -5.11 10.23
CA GLN A 4 10.25 -4.34 8.98
C GLN A 4 10.60 -5.23 7.76
N SER A 5 11.56 -6.12 7.90
CA SER A 5 11.99 -7.00 6.82
C SER A 5 10.87 -7.93 6.37
N VAL A 6 10.15 -8.50 7.34
CA VAL A 6 8.99 -9.36 7.05
C VAL A 6 7.85 -8.55 6.44
N ALA A 7 7.61 -7.34 6.94
CA ALA A 7 6.58 -6.46 6.38
C ALA A 7 6.88 -6.12 4.92
N LEU A 8 8.14 -5.84 4.58
CA LEU A 8 8.54 -5.57 3.19
C LEU A 8 8.25 -6.75 2.28
N LYS A 9 8.53 -7.98 2.74
CA LYS A 9 8.24 -9.19 1.98
C LYS A 9 6.74 -9.38 1.78
N ILE A 10 5.96 -9.17 2.83
CA ILE A 10 4.50 -9.29 2.76
C ILE A 10 3.93 -8.30 1.73
N VAL A 11 4.40 -7.06 1.76
CA VAL A 11 3.94 -6.02 0.82
C VAL A 11 4.37 -6.35 -0.61
N HIS A 12 5.58 -6.85 -0.79
CA HIS A 12 6.06 -7.29 -2.11
C HIS A 12 5.18 -8.39 -2.67
N ASP A 13 4.84 -9.39 -1.87
CA ASP A 13 3.96 -10.49 -2.28
C ASP A 13 2.55 -9.97 -2.60
N TYR A 14 2.04 -9.05 -1.79
CA TYR A 14 0.74 -8.42 -2.01
C TYR A 14 0.71 -7.66 -3.34
N LEU A 15 1.74 -6.85 -3.59
CA LEU A 15 1.87 -6.10 -4.85
C LEU A 15 1.92 -7.04 -6.06
N HIS A 16 2.65 -8.15 -5.94
CA HIS A 16 2.74 -9.16 -6.99
C HIS A 16 1.36 -9.74 -7.31
N GLU A 17 0.56 -10.07 -6.31
CA GLU A 17 -0.79 -10.61 -6.53
C GLU A 17 -1.74 -9.57 -7.13
N ILE A 18 -1.63 -8.31 -6.71
CA ILE A 18 -2.43 -7.22 -7.29
C ILE A 18 -2.13 -7.06 -8.78
N ARG A 19 -0.86 -7.06 -9.14
CA ARG A 19 -0.45 -6.95 -10.55
C ARG A 19 -0.89 -8.15 -11.36
N ALA A 20 -0.93 -9.33 -10.76
CA ALA A 20 -1.43 -10.54 -11.41
C ALA A 20 -2.93 -10.46 -11.72
N LEU A 21 -3.68 -9.63 -11.00
CA LEU A 21 -5.09 -9.34 -11.31
C LEU A 21 -5.26 -8.37 -12.48
N GLY A 22 -4.16 -7.84 -13.01
CA GLY A 22 -4.20 -6.90 -14.13
C GLY A 22 -4.33 -5.44 -13.72
N VAL A 23 -4.16 -5.13 -12.43
CA VAL A 23 -4.20 -3.74 -11.96
C VAL A 23 -2.89 -3.05 -12.28
N GLY A 24 -2.95 -1.92 -12.96
CA GLY A 24 -1.77 -1.15 -13.37
C GLY A 24 -1.19 -0.31 -12.24
N ILE A 25 -0.54 -0.93 -11.29
CA ILE A 25 0.09 -0.21 -10.18
C ILE A 25 1.35 0.49 -10.67
N ARG A 26 1.36 1.81 -10.54
CA ARG A 26 2.51 2.66 -10.91
C ARG A 26 3.56 2.71 -9.82
N GLN A 27 3.13 2.88 -8.59
CA GLN A 27 4.01 2.96 -7.42
C GLN A 27 3.33 2.30 -6.23
N ALA A 28 4.13 1.75 -5.34
CA ALA A 28 3.66 1.22 -4.07
C ALA A 28 4.67 1.55 -2.98
N PHE A 29 4.17 1.90 -1.80
CA PHE A 29 5.02 2.27 -0.66
C PHE A 29 4.56 1.52 0.58
N LEU A 30 5.52 1.02 1.35
CA LEU A 30 5.32 0.72 2.77
C LEU A 30 5.49 2.04 3.51
N PHE A 31 4.51 2.44 4.31
CA PHE A 31 4.63 3.68 5.10
C PHE A 31 4.14 3.45 6.54
N GLY A 32 4.09 4.52 7.32
CA GLY A 32 3.68 4.43 8.71
C GLY A 32 4.74 3.82 9.61
N SER A 33 4.31 3.15 10.70
CA SER A 33 5.22 2.69 11.74
C SER A 33 6.27 1.68 11.25
N PHE A 34 5.89 0.75 10.37
CA PHE A 34 6.85 -0.23 9.85
C PHE A 34 7.93 0.42 9.00
N ALA A 35 7.58 1.42 8.19
CA ALA A 35 8.56 2.12 7.36
C ALA A 35 9.57 2.89 8.21
N ARG A 36 9.12 3.44 9.34
CA ARG A 36 9.98 4.18 10.28
C ARG A 36 10.66 3.28 11.31
N ASN A 37 10.42 1.98 11.23
CA ASN A 37 10.93 0.98 12.18
C ASN A 37 10.50 1.29 13.62
N GLN A 38 9.26 1.77 13.78
CA GLN A 38 8.66 2.15 15.05
C GLN A 38 7.42 1.30 15.36
N GLN A 39 7.31 0.14 14.72
CA GLN A 39 6.18 -0.75 14.90
C GLN A 39 6.17 -1.39 16.28
N HIS A 40 4.98 -1.73 16.72
CA HIS A 40 4.75 -2.49 17.94
C HIS A 40 3.88 -3.71 17.59
N GLU A 41 3.58 -4.55 18.59
CA GLU A 41 2.93 -5.85 18.39
C GLU A 41 1.64 -5.79 17.58
N TRP A 42 0.86 -4.72 17.71
CA TRP A 42 -0.45 -4.58 17.06
C TRP A 42 -0.45 -3.59 15.90
N SER A 43 0.73 -3.21 15.41
CA SER A 43 0.82 -2.27 14.29
C SER A 43 0.27 -2.88 13.01
N ASP A 44 -0.53 -2.08 12.28
CA ASP A 44 -0.94 -2.43 10.91
C ASP A 44 0.20 -2.17 9.93
N ILE A 45 0.18 -2.89 8.83
CA ILE A 45 1.10 -2.67 7.72
C ILE A 45 0.43 -1.71 6.75
N ASP A 46 0.86 -0.44 6.76
CA ASP A 46 0.29 0.59 5.92
C ASP A 46 0.91 0.55 4.52
N VAL A 47 0.09 0.40 3.51
CA VAL A 47 0.51 0.32 2.11
C VAL A 47 -0.20 1.38 1.29
N ALA A 48 0.58 2.18 0.55
CA ALA A 48 0.05 3.12 -0.43
C ALA A 48 0.19 2.51 -1.82
N LEU A 49 -0.90 2.45 -2.56
CA LEU A 49 -0.92 2.00 -3.95
C LEU A 49 -1.32 3.17 -4.84
N VAL A 50 -0.56 3.38 -5.91
CA VAL A 50 -0.80 4.44 -6.87
C VAL A 50 -1.10 3.83 -8.23
N ALA A 51 -2.23 4.18 -8.81
CA ALA A 51 -2.64 3.70 -10.13
C ALA A 51 -3.50 4.74 -10.83
N ASP A 52 -3.41 4.79 -12.17
CA ASP A 52 -4.17 5.75 -12.98
C ASP A 52 -5.68 5.58 -12.78
N ASP A 53 -6.13 4.35 -12.62
CA ASP A 53 -7.55 4.01 -12.57
C ASP A 53 -8.15 4.05 -11.16
N PHE A 54 -7.37 4.35 -10.15
CA PHE A 54 -7.90 4.51 -8.79
C PHE A 54 -8.63 5.85 -8.66
N ILE A 55 -9.70 5.85 -7.86
CA ILE A 55 -10.43 7.10 -7.53
C ILE A 55 -9.96 7.71 -6.20
N GLY A 56 -9.22 6.95 -5.40
CA GLY A 56 -8.68 7.44 -4.12
C GLY A 56 -9.58 7.18 -2.92
N ILE A 57 -10.61 6.39 -3.08
CA ILE A 57 -11.46 5.91 -1.97
C ILE A 57 -11.15 4.42 -1.83
N ALA A 58 -10.38 4.07 -0.81
CA ALA A 58 -9.82 2.73 -0.68
C ALA A 58 -10.86 1.62 -0.74
N ALA A 59 -11.98 1.79 -0.05
CA ALA A 59 -13.05 0.77 -0.03
C ALA A 59 -13.60 0.50 -1.44
N LEU A 60 -13.81 1.55 -2.22
CA LEU A 60 -14.35 1.42 -3.58
C LEU A 60 -13.31 0.87 -4.55
N ASP A 61 -12.06 1.32 -4.44
CA ASP A 61 -10.98 0.81 -5.28
C ASP A 61 -10.70 -0.68 -4.99
N LYS A 62 -10.71 -1.07 -3.72
CA LYS A 62 -10.52 -2.47 -3.34
C LYS A 62 -11.62 -3.37 -3.91
N ASP A 63 -12.87 -2.92 -3.87
CA ASP A 63 -13.99 -3.67 -4.42
C ASP A 63 -13.90 -3.76 -5.95
N ARG A 64 -13.71 -2.63 -6.63
CA ARG A 64 -13.66 -2.54 -8.09
C ARG A 64 -12.58 -3.43 -8.69
N PHE A 65 -11.39 -3.44 -8.08
CA PHE A 65 -10.24 -4.19 -8.59
C PHE A 65 -10.04 -5.55 -7.93
N ARG A 66 -11.05 -6.03 -7.19
CA ARG A 66 -11.08 -7.36 -6.58
C ARG A 66 -9.98 -7.59 -5.53
N LEU A 67 -9.47 -6.54 -4.93
CA LEU A 67 -8.44 -6.68 -3.90
C LEU A 67 -8.99 -7.39 -2.66
N LEU A 68 -10.30 -7.30 -2.44
CA LEU A 68 -10.96 -7.98 -1.33
C LEU A 68 -10.84 -9.51 -1.41
N HIS A 69 -10.61 -10.07 -2.60
CA HIS A 69 -10.45 -11.52 -2.78
C HIS A 69 -9.08 -12.02 -2.32
N ILE A 70 -8.07 -11.17 -2.34
CA ILE A 70 -6.71 -11.55 -1.96
C ILE A 70 -6.32 -11.09 -0.56
N LEU A 71 -6.97 -10.04 -0.05
CA LEU A 71 -6.65 -9.48 1.28
C LEU A 71 -6.65 -10.48 2.43
N PRO A 72 -7.56 -11.51 2.46
CA PRO A 72 -7.51 -12.50 3.54
C PRO A 72 -6.19 -13.25 3.66
N LYS A 73 -5.37 -13.28 2.61
CA LYS A 73 -4.05 -13.88 2.64
C LYS A 73 -3.00 -13.00 3.32
N PHE A 74 -3.31 -11.72 3.48
CA PHE A 74 -2.34 -10.71 3.94
C PHE A 74 -2.85 -10.07 5.22
N ILE A 75 -2.45 -10.64 6.33
CA ILE A 75 -2.89 -10.22 7.66
C ILE A 75 -2.36 -8.82 7.97
N ASN A 76 -3.23 -7.96 8.48
CA ASN A 76 -2.91 -6.63 8.99
C ASN A 76 -2.43 -5.62 7.94
N ILE A 77 -2.72 -5.84 6.67
CA ILE A 77 -2.46 -4.81 5.66
C ILE A 77 -3.61 -3.82 5.64
N GLU A 78 -3.27 -2.54 5.81
CA GLU A 78 -4.18 -1.42 5.59
C GLU A 78 -3.81 -0.74 4.28
N THR A 79 -4.69 -0.83 3.30
CA THR A 79 -4.45 -0.34 1.94
C THR A 79 -5.01 1.07 1.78
N HIS A 80 -4.16 1.98 1.28
CA HIS A 80 -4.54 3.33 0.88
C HIS A 80 -4.33 3.45 -0.62
N THR A 81 -5.33 3.95 -1.34
CA THR A 81 -5.26 4.06 -2.79
C THR A 81 -5.24 5.53 -3.22
N PHE A 82 -4.45 5.80 -4.28
CA PHE A 82 -4.28 7.15 -4.80
C PHE A 82 -4.31 7.12 -6.33
N PRO A 83 -5.12 7.99 -6.97
CA PRO A 83 -4.95 8.22 -8.41
C PRO A 83 -3.56 8.79 -8.67
N THR A 84 -2.93 8.39 -9.77
CA THR A 84 -1.58 8.86 -10.12
C THR A 84 -1.49 10.38 -10.12
N VAL A 85 -2.48 11.06 -10.71
CA VAL A 85 -2.49 12.53 -10.80
C VAL A 85 -2.46 13.17 -9.41
N ARG A 86 -3.29 12.66 -8.49
CA ARG A 86 -3.33 13.17 -7.12
C ARG A 86 -2.02 12.93 -6.39
N PHE A 87 -1.43 11.77 -6.58
CA PHE A 87 -0.17 11.42 -5.92
C PHE A 87 0.99 12.30 -6.42
N GLU A 88 1.02 12.59 -7.71
CA GLU A 88 2.01 13.49 -8.31
C GLU A 88 1.83 14.94 -7.82
N LYS A 89 0.59 15.40 -7.75
CA LYS A 89 0.29 16.75 -7.24
C LYS A 89 0.68 16.89 -5.77
N GLY A 90 0.41 15.86 -4.99
CA GLY A 90 0.75 15.81 -3.58
C GLY A 90 -0.21 16.56 -2.66
N ASP A 91 -0.08 16.26 -1.39
CA ASP A 91 -0.68 16.95 -0.26
C ASP A 91 0.19 16.61 0.97
N PRO A 92 -0.06 17.15 2.17
CA PRO A 92 0.78 16.88 3.33
C PRO A 92 0.91 15.38 3.66
N PHE A 93 -0.15 14.60 3.51
CA PHE A 93 -0.11 13.16 3.76
C PHE A 93 0.74 12.44 2.70
N ILE A 94 0.52 12.75 1.43
CA ILE A 94 1.28 12.17 0.32
C ILE A 94 2.77 12.51 0.45
N GLU A 95 3.08 13.76 0.79
CA GLU A 95 4.47 14.18 0.97
C GLU A 95 5.14 13.43 2.12
N GLU A 96 4.43 13.14 3.20
CA GLU A 96 4.92 12.33 4.31
C GLU A 96 5.23 10.91 3.84
N ILE A 97 4.34 10.31 3.04
CA ILE A 97 4.57 8.97 2.47
C ILE A 97 5.84 8.95 1.62
N LYS A 98 6.01 9.95 0.74
CA LYS A 98 7.19 10.04 -0.12
C LYS A 98 8.47 10.23 0.67
N LYS A 99 8.41 10.99 1.76
CA LYS A 99 9.58 11.32 2.58
C LYS A 99 10.01 10.18 3.47
N THR A 100 9.06 9.50 4.12
CA THR A 100 9.37 8.50 5.16
C THR A 100 9.05 7.08 4.74
N GLY A 101 8.29 6.89 3.66
CA GLY A 101 7.93 5.58 3.16
C GLY A 101 9.06 4.90 2.41
N ILE A 102 8.90 3.60 2.23
CA ILE A 102 9.82 2.76 1.47
C ILE A 102 9.11 2.34 0.20
N GLU A 103 9.64 2.76 -0.95
CA GLU A 103 9.05 2.38 -2.23
C GLU A 103 9.32 0.90 -2.53
N ILE A 104 8.29 0.21 -2.99
CA ILE A 104 8.33 -1.22 -3.28
C ILE A 104 8.17 -1.40 -4.80
N ASN A 105 9.01 -2.22 -5.39
CA ASN A 105 8.90 -2.55 -6.82
C ASN A 105 8.16 -3.91 -7.01
#